data_5131e79a528fa26e538793e57ef11da0
#
_entry.id   5131e79a528fa26e538793e57ef11da0
#
_cell.length_a   1.000
_cell.length_b   1.000
_cell.length_c   1.000
_cell.angle_alpha   90.00
_cell.angle_beta   90.00
_cell.angle_gamma   90.00
#
_symmetry.space_group_name_H-M   'P 1'
#
loop_
_entity.id
_entity.type
_entity.pdbx_description
1 polymer ?
#
loop_
_entity_poly.entity_id
_entity_poly.type
_entity_poly.pdbx_seq_one_letter_code
_entity_poly.pdbx_strand_id
1 'polypeptide(L)'
;CKTMGEKLPKALEGSNADAMDLFVTPASQYNKLRQMMGEEPVSIGRDQYLLTCDMGGELGELYTKYMTGGHTLTLGGHELKPATDKSDEDTAAIANSAMGSNPGTVVVADELLSQLNLQPYSSSLLVNYKQGMDTTEADESIKYTLLDNLLVDGKEPGSWGVFITRSEMYTQAAQMNGMISYLDIYIGFVLVVACAAVLSIQQLSN
;
A
#
# COMPACT_ATOMS: atom_id res chain seq x y z
N CYS A 1 11.44 -4.96 11.38
CA CYS A 1 12.66 -5.78 11.19
C CYS A 1 13.42 -6.00 12.50
N LYS A 2 13.65 -4.98 13.33
CA LYS A 2 14.30 -5.19 14.67
C LYS A 2 13.51 -6.14 15.55
N THR A 3 12.20 -6.04 15.56
CA THR A 3 11.31 -6.94 16.32
C THR A 3 11.37 -8.38 15.81
N MET A 4 11.66 -8.54 14.51
CA MET A 4 11.79 -9.85 13.87
C MET A 4 13.21 -10.45 13.95
N GLY A 5 14.20 -9.70 14.44
CA GLY A 5 15.59 -10.15 14.51
C GLY A 5 16.27 -10.33 13.14
N GLU A 6 15.63 -9.91 12.08
CA GLU A 6 16.13 -10.02 10.70
C GLU A 6 16.77 -8.71 10.24
N LYS A 7 17.71 -8.80 9.31
CA LYS A 7 18.27 -7.62 8.63
C LYS A 7 17.25 -7.02 7.69
N LEU A 8 17.23 -5.70 7.58
CA LEU A 8 16.48 -5.00 6.57
C LEU A 8 16.83 -5.50 5.16
N PRO A 9 15.85 -5.71 4.30
CA PRO A 9 16.10 -5.92 2.88
C PRO A 9 16.95 -4.80 2.30
N LYS A 10 17.85 -5.12 1.37
CA LYS A 10 18.75 -4.14 0.75
C LYS A 10 18.02 -2.94 0.13
N ALA A 11 16.85 -3.18 -0.43
CA ALA A 11 16.00 -2.11 -1.00
C ALA A 11 15.56 -1.07 0.03
N LEU A 12 15.57 -1.42 1.32
CA LEU A 12 15.17 -0.56 2.42
C LEU A 12 16.35 -0.07 3.27
N GLU A 13 17.59 -0.51 2.95
CA GLU A 13 18.80 -0.03 3.61
C GLU A 13 18.95 1.49 3.36
N GLY A 14 19.06 2.26 4.42
CA GLY A 14 19.17 3.72 4.37
C GLY A 14 17.84 4.47 4.33
N SER A 15 16.69 3.77 4.28
CA SER A 15 15.40 4.36 4.57
C SER A 15 15.16 4.36 6.09
N ASN A 16 14.22 5.19 6.58
CA ASN A 16 13.75 5.14 7.98
C ASN A 16 12.93 3.87 8.27
N ALA A 17 13.13 2.79 7.55
CA ALA A 17 12.39 1.54 7.68
C ALA A 17 12.57 0.87 9.05
N ASP A 18 13.63 1.20 9.78
CA ASP A 18 13.79 0.82 11.19
C ASP A 18 12.72 1.44 12.10
N ALA A 19 12.09 2.53 11.66
CA ALA A 19 11.01 3.24 12.34
C ALA A 19 9.66 3.06 11.64
N MET A 20 9.53 2.12 10.70
CA MET A 20 8.24 1.82 10.08
C MET A 20 7.34 1.18 11.13
N ASP A 21 6.27 1.89 11.45
CA ASP A 21 5.22 1.38 12.31
C ASP A 21 4.42 0.33 11.54
N LEU A 22 4.17 -0.81 12.17
CA LEU A 22 3.22 -1.78 11.66
C LEU A 22 1.82 -1.36 12.11
N PHE A 23 0.89 -1.34 11.17
CA PHE A 23 -0.51 -1.11 11.49
C PHE A 23 -1.13 -2.40 12.03
N VAL A 24 -2.17 -2.24 12.85
CA VAL A 24 -2.95 -3.37 13.36
C VAL A 24 -4.38 -3.19 12.92
N THR A 25 -4.96 -4.23 12.32
CA THR A 25 -6.34 -4.22 11.85
C THR A 25 -7.10 -5.46 12.32
N PRO A 26 -8.41 -5.35 12.64
CA PRO A 26 -9.21 -6.52 12.99
C PRO A 26 -9.52 -7.38 11.76
N ALA A 27 -9.59 -8.69 11.98
CA ALA A 27 -9.89 -9.67 10.93
C ALA A 27 -11.21 -9.39 10.21
N SER A 28 -12.22 -8.89 10.91
CA SER A 28 -13.51 -8.53 10.30
C SER A 28 -13.40 -7.42 9.26
N GLN A 29 -12.59 -6.39 9.52
CA GLN A 29 -12.36 -5.30 8.55
C GLN A 29 -11.51 -5.79 7.38
N TYR A 30 -10.47 -6.55 7.66
CA TYR A 30 -9.64 -7.15 6.64
C TYR A 30 -10.44 -8.03 5.68
N ASN A 31 -11.29 -8.89 6.21
CA ASN A 31 -12.14 -9.77 5.40
C ASN A 31 -13.20 -9.01 4.57
N LYS A 32 -13.69 -7.85 5.05
CA LYS A 32 -14.54 -6.99 4.21
C LYS A 32 -13.80 -6.47 2.98
N LEU A 33 -12.53 -6.10 3.15
CA LEU A 33 -11.69 -5.67 2.02
C LEU A 33 -11.50 -6.81 1.03
N ARG A 34 -11.13 -8.00 1.50
CA ARG A 34 -10.98 -9.18 0.65
C ARG A 34 -12.25 -9.49 -0.15
N GLN A 35 -13.41 -9.46 0.50
CA GLN A 35 -14.70 -9.65 -0.17
C GLN A 35 -14.97 -8.59 -1.25
N MET A 36 -14.61 -7.32 -1.01
CA MET A 36 -14.73 -6.26 -2.03
C MET A 36 -13.82 -6.50 -3.23
N MET A 37 -12.69 -7.17 -3.04
CA MET A 37 -11.74 -7.57 -4.08
C MET A 37 -12.15 -8.88 -4.77
N GLY A 38 -13.16 -9.58 -4.26
CA GLY A 38 -13.61 -10.89 -4.78
C GLY A 38 -12.80 -12.07 -4.24
N GLU A 39 -12.07 -11.86 -3.14
CA GLU A 39 -11.24 -12.88 -2.51
C GLU A 39 -11.96 -13.56 -1.35
N GLU A 40 -11.55 -14.80 -1.07
CA GLU A 40 -12.09 -15.56 0.05
C GLU A 40 -11.61 -14.99 1.40
N PRO A 41 -12.48 -14.96 2.42
CA PRO A 41 -12.11 -14.49 3.74
C PRO A 41 -11.08 -15.42 4.39
N VAL A 42 -10.17 -14.85 5.17
CA VAL A 42 -9.20 -15.59 5.98
C VAL A 42 -9.73 -15.79 7.40
N SER A 43 -9.42 -16.94 8.00
CA SER A 43 -9.74 -17.23 9.40
C SER A 43 -8.52 -16.95 10.28
N ILE A 44 -8.68 -16.04 11.24
CA ILE A 44 -7.63 -15.69 12.21
C ILE A 44 -8.13 -16.09 13.61
N GLY A 45 -7.45 -17.02 14.22
CA GLY A 45 -7.75 -17.45 15.58
C GLY A 45 -7.38 -16.37 16.61
N ARG A 46 -7.89 -16.52 17.85
CA ARG A 46 -7.70 -15.55 18.92
C ARG A 46 -6.24 -15.26 19.25
N ASP A 47 -5.40 -16.28 19.18
CA ASP A 47 -3.97 -16.19 19.49
C ASP A 47 -3.12 -16.28 18.20
N GLN A 48 -3.68 -15.79 17.10
CA GLN A 48 -3.04 -15.84 15.79
C GLN A 48 -2.92 -14.45 15.17
N TYR A 49 -1.96 -14.33 14.26
CA TYR A 49 -1.79 -13.13 13.44
C TYR A 49 -1.54 -13.52 11.97
N LEU A 50 -1.84 -12.59 11.08
CA LEU A 50 -1.42 -12.61 9.68
C LEU A 50 -0.67 -11.32 9.38
N LEU A 51 0.49 -11.43 8.73
CA LEU A 51 1.19 -10.28 8.18
C LEU A 51 0.79 -10.08 6.72
N THR A 52 0.52 -8.85 6.36
CA THR A 52 0.18 -8.45 4.99
C THR A 52 0.95 -7.21 4.59
N CYS A 53 1.37 -7.11 3.33
CA CYS A 53 1.97 -5.93 2.73
C CYS A 53 1.65 -5.88 1.23
N ASP A 54 1.74 -4.70 0.63
CA ASP A 54 1.58 -4.49 -0.82
C ASP A 54 2.90 -4.13 -1.51
N MET A 55 4.00 -4.08 -0.76
CA MET A 55 5.31 -3.72 -1.31
C MET A 55 6.00 -4.88 -2.04
N GLY A 56 5.44 -6.09 -2.01
CA GLY A 56 5.96 -7.26 -2.72
C GLY A 56 7.44 -7.55 -2.51
N GLY A 57 7.98 -8.46 -3.33
CA GLY A 57 9.42 -8.72 -3.39
C GLY A 57 10.05 -9.06 -2.04
N GLU A 58 11.19 -8.43 -1.72
CA GLU A 58 12.00 -8.77 -0.53
C GLU A 58 11.24 -8.63 0.81
N LEU A 59 10.29 -7.68 0.90
CA LEU A 59 9.54 -7.47 2.14
C LEU A 59 8.44 -8.54 2.33
N GLY A 60 7.72 -8.88 1.28
CA GLY A 60 6.73 -9.95 1.28
C GLY A 60 7.38 -11.32 1.57
N GLU A 61 8.54 -11.57 0.96
CA GLU A 61 9.35 -12.77 1.24
C GLU A 61 9.82 -12.81 2.70
N LEU A 62 10.25 -11.68 3.27
CA LEU A 62 10.65 -11.58 4.67
C LEU A 62 9.49 -11.94 5.60
N TYR A 63 8.29 -11.41 5.36
CA TYR A 63 7.11 -11.71 6.17
C TYR A 63 6.69 -13.17 6.03
N THR A 64 6.70 -13.70 4.82
CA THR A 64 6.44 -15.12 4.56
C THR A 64 7.44 -16.00 5.31
N LYS A 65 8.73 -15.70 5.23
CA LYS A 65 9.78 -16.43 5.96
C LYS A 65 9.59 -16.35 7.47
N TYR A 66 9.20 -15.20 8.00
CA TYR A 66 8.93 -15.03 9.41
C TYR A 66 7.75 -15.89 9.88
N MET A 67 6.66 -15.91 9.13
CA MET A 67 5.49 -16.74 9.45
C MET A 67 5.77 -18.23 9.26
N THR A 68 6.42 -18.63 8.15
CA THR A 68 6.82 -20.02 7.89
C THR A 68 7.76 -20.56 8.96
N GLY A 69 8.62 -19.72 9.51
CA GLY A 69 9.47 -20.05 10.65
C GLY A 69 8.72 -20.27 11.97
N GLY A 70 7.41 -20.04 11.99
CA GLY A 70 6.57 -20.19 13.18
C GLY A 70 6.88 -19.17 14.28
N HIS A 71 7.47 -18.03 13.91
CA HIS A 71 7.86 -17.02 14.88
C HIS A 71 6.64 -16.37 15.51
N THR A 72 6.71 -16.17 16.83
CA THR A 72 5.65 -15.52 17.58
C THR A 72 5.81 -14.02 17.54
N LEU A 73 4.68 -13.31 17.56
CA LEU A 73 4.58 -11.87 17.66
C LEU A 73 3.96 -11.49 18.99
N THR A 74 4.62 -10.63 19.77
CA THR A 74 4.04 -10.12 21.02
C THR A 74 3.35 -8.80 20.77
N LEU A 75 2.05 -8.75 21.02
CA LEU A 75 1.24 -7.55 20.86
C LEU A 75 0.45 -7.28 22.14
N GLY A 76 0.70 -6.15 22.79
CA GLY A 76 0.04 -5.78 24.05
C GLY A 76 0.18 -6.82 25.19
N GLY A 77 1.29 -7.57 25.21
CA GLY A 77 1.51 -8.64 26.18
C GLY A 77 0.93 -10.01 25.78
N HIS A 78 0.22 -10.09 24.65
CA HIS A 78 -0.28 -11.35 24.10
C HIS A 78 0.72 -11.91 23.10
N GLU A 79 1.03 -13.20 23.23
CA GLU A 79 1.88 -13.94 22.30
C GLU A 79 1.01 -14.57 21.20
N LEU A 80 1.25 -14.19 19.97
CA LEU A 80 0.47 -14.60 18.81
C LEU A 80 1.32 -15.52 17.92
N LYS A 81 0.70 -16.52 17.31
CA LYS A 81 1.31 -17.44 16.32
C LYS A 81 0.82 -17.11 14.92
N PRO A 82 1.58 -17.42 13.86
CA PRO A 82 1.11 -17.25 12.50
C PRO A 82 -0.19 -18.00 12.24
N ALA A 83 -1.15 -17.37 11.58
CA ALA A 83 -2.39 -18.01 11.15
C ALA A 83 -2.18 -18.85 9.88
N THR A 84 -1.22 -18.44 9.05
CA THR A 84 -0.83 -19.09 7.80
C THR A 84 0.68 -19.11 7.67
N ASP A 85 1.19 -19.88 6.73
CA ASP A 85 2.61 -19.96 6.39
C ASP A 85 3.03 -18.99 5.28
N LYS A 86 2.11 -18.14 4.82
CA LYS A 86 2.33 -17.21 3.72
C LYS A 86 1.76 -15.84 4.04
N SER A 87 2.51 -14.80 3.72
CA SER A 87 2.03 -13.42 3.80
C SER A 87 1.00 -13.17 2.67
N ASP A 88 0.05 -12.31 2.94
CA ASP A 88 -0.88 -11.86 1.93
C ASP A 88 -0.30 -10.59 1.28
N GLU A 89 0.08 -10.70 0.02
CA GLU A 89 0.75 -9.65 -0.73
C GLU A 89 -0.23 -8.76 -1.53
N ASP A 90 -1.50 -9.17 -1.64
CA ASP A 90 -2.44 -8.54 -2.57
C ASP A 90 -3.35 -7.47 -1.93
N THR A 91 -3.09 -7.07 -0.69
CA THR A 91 -3.98 -6.16 0.04
C THR A 91 -3.56 -4.70 -0.02
N ALA A 92 -3.37 -4.15 -1.21
CA ALA A 92 -3.16 -2.72 -1.44
C ALA A 92 -4.24 -1.81 -0.80
N ALA A 93 -5.42 -2.35 -0.54
CA ALA A 93 -6.56 -1.63 0.02
C ALA A 93 -6.37 -1.15 1.47
N ILE A 94 -5.35 -1.60 2.20
CA ILE A 94 -5.03 -1.12 3.56
C ILE A 94 -4.07 0.09 3.52
N ALA A 95 -3.64 0.48 2.35
CA ALA A 95 -2.69 1.57 2.18
C ALA A 95 -3.24 2.92 2.66
N ASN A 96 -2.41 3.66 3.37
CA ASN A 96 -2.74 4.97 3.93
C ASN A 96 -2.38 6.14 2.99
N SER A 97 -1.91 5.87 1.79
CA SER A 97 -1.45 6.90 0.87
C SER A 97 -2.05 6.73 -0.52
N ALA A 98 -2.16 7.84 -1.24
CA ALA A 98 -2.56 7.85 -2.65
C ALA A 98 -1.66 7.00 -3.55
N MET A 99 -0.45 6.73 -3.12
CA MET A 99 0.51 5.87 -3.82
C MET A 99 0.46 4.42 -3.37
N GLY A 100 -0.47 4.07 -2.48
CA GLY A 100 -0.83 2.70 -2.19
C GLY A 100 0.31 1.87 -1.61
N SER A 101 1.07 2.36 -0.64
CA SER A 101 2.08 1.52 -0.02
C SER A 101 1.69 1.14 1.41
N ASN A 102 1.49 -0.15 1.61
CA ASN A 102 1.34 -0.77 2.92
C ASN A 102 2.62 -1.53 3.25
N PRO A 103 3.53 -0.94 4.04
CA PRO A 103 4.79 -1.59 4.39
C PRO A 103 4.60 -2.78 5.32
N GLY A 104 3.47 -2.85 6.01
CA GLY A 104 3.12 -3.97 6.86
C GLY A 104 1.91 -3.70 7.73
N THR A 105 0.99 -4.65 7.72
CA THR A 105 -0.18 -4.68 8.61
C THR A 105 -0.25 -6.03 9.28
N VAL A 106 -0.52 -5.99 10.57
CA VAL A 106 -0.80 -7.17 11.39
C VAL A 106 -2.31 -7.32 11.50
N VAL A 107 -2.84 -8.39 10.93
CA VAL A 107 -4.25 -8.75 11.09
C VAL A 107 -4.41 -9.65 12.29
N VAL A 108 -5.32 -9.29 13.19
CA VAL A 108 -5.58 -10.03 14.43
C VAL A 108 -7.07 -10.27 14.63
N ALA A 109 -7.42 -11.19 15.53
CA ALA A 109 -8.81 -11.39 15.89
C ALA A 109 -9.43 -10.12 16.52
N ASP A 110 -10.68 -9.86 16.24
CA ASP A 110 -11.43 -8.68 16.70
C ASP A 110 -11.45 -8.56 18.22
N GLU A 111 -11.56 -9.70 18.92
CA GLU A 111 -11.59 -9.76 20.38
C GLU A 111 -10.25 -9.29 20.99
N LEU A 112 -9.15 -9.62 20.36
CA LEU A 112 -7.83 -9.17 20.81
C LEU A 112 -7.70 -7.66 20.66
N LEU A 113 -8.08 -7.13 19.52
CA LEU A 113 -7.98 -5.68 19.27
C LEU A 113 -8.77 -4.87 20.29
N SER A 114 -9.95 -5.37 20.68
CA SER A 114 -10.79 -4.75 21.71
C SER A 114 -10.12 -4.67 23.09
N GLN A 115 -9.22 -5.58 23.40
CA GLN A 115 -8.48 -5.64 24.68
C GLN A 115 -7.23 -4.75 24.69
N LEU A 116 -6.70 -4.42 23.52
CA LEU A 116 -5.43 -3.70 23.41
C LEU A 116 -5.53 -2.20 23.69
N ASN A 117 -6.74 -1.65 23.81
CA ASN A 117 -6.99 -0.22 24.02
C ASN A 117 -6.15 0.69 23.11
N LEU A 118 -5.98 0.27 21.85
CA LEU A 118 -5.24 1.03 20.86
C LEU A 118 -6.07 2.23 20.38
N GLN A 119 -5.38 3.36 20.18
CA GLN A 119 -6.02 4.51 19.55
C GLN A 119 -6.08 4.29 18.03
N PRO A 120 -7.21 4.62 17.38
CA PRO A 120 -7.28 4.60 15.93
C PRO A 120 -6.23 5.54 15.34
N TYR A 121 -5.38 5.02 14.47
CA TYR A 121 -4.38 5.83 13.76
C TYR A 121 -5.00 6.49 12.53
N SER A 122 -5.78 5.74 11.77
CA SER A 122 -6.52 6.23 10.62
C SER A 122 -7.79 5.43 10.42
N SER A 123 -8.76 6.02 9.77
CA SER A 123 -9.95 5.32 9.27
C SER A 123 -10.08 5.56 7.78
N SER A 124 -10.36 4.51 7.02
CA SER A 124 -10.58 4.58 5.59
C SER A 124 -11.96 4.03 5.26
N LEU A 125 -12.70 4.74 4.43
CA LEU A 125 -13.96 4.28 3.88
C LEU A 125 -13.72 3.92 2.40
N LEU A 126 -13.86 2.64 2.07
CA LEU A 126 -13.82 2.17 0.71
C LEU A 126 -15.24 2.03 0.17
N VAL A 127 -15.47 2.56 -1.02
CA VAL A 127 -16.78 2.56 -1.65
C VAL A 127 -16.66 2.04 -3.08
N ASN A 128 -17.51 1.07 -3.45
CA ASN A 128 -17.70 0.66 -4.82
C ASN A 128 -18.99 1.27 -5.36
N TYR A 129 -18.93 1.82 -6.56
CA TYR A 129 -20.11 2.31 -7.25
C TYR A 129 -21.01 1.17 -7.72
N LYS A 130 -22.30 1.44 -7.77
CA LYS A 130 -23.25 0.50 -8.39
C LYS A 130 -22.97 0.38 -9.89
N GLN A 131 -23.15 -0.80 -10.41
CA GLN A 131 -23.00 -1.06 -11.83
C GLN A 131 -23.90 -0.14 -12.65
N GLY A 132 -23.34 0.49 -13.71
CA GLY A 132 -24.05 1.41 -14.59
C GLY A 132 -24.13 2.86 -14.12
N MET A 133 -23.47 3.22 -13.01
CA MET A 133 -23.39 4.60 -12.53
C MET A 133 -22.28 5.35 -13.27
N ASP A 134 -22.51 6.62 -13.59
CA ASP A 134 -21.44 7.51 -14.06
C ASP A 134 -20.52 7.84 -12.88
N THR A 135 -19.32 7.27 -12.92
CA THR A 135 -18.35 7.40 -11.84
C THR A 135 -17.76 8.80 -11.76
N THR A 136 -17.68 9.53 -12.87
CA THR A 136 -17.11 10.88 -12.91
C THR A 136 -18.03 11.87 -12.20
N GLU A 137 -19.33 11.83 -12.52
CA GLU A 137 -20.33 12.69 -11.87
C GLU A 137 -20.46 12.34 -10.37
N ALA A 138 -20.42 11.05 -10.04
CA ALA A 138 -20.46 10.59 -8.66
C ALA A 138 -19.22 11.04 -7.86
N ASP A 139 -18.02 10.93 -8.43
CA ASP A 139 -16.77 11.38 -7.83
C ASP A 139 -16.80 12.89 -7.53
N GLU A 140 -17.23 13.69 -8.48
CA GLU A 140 -17.37 15.14 -8.30
C GLU A 140 -18.38 15.48 -7.21
N SER A 141 -19.55 14.86 -7.22
CA SER A 141 -20.60 15.09 -6.22
C SER A 141 -20.13 14.73 -4.80
N ILE A 142 -19.47 13.60 -4.62
CA ILE A 142 -18.91 13.19 -3.33
C ILE A 142 -17.82 14.15 -2.88
N LYS A 143 -16.93 14.54 -3.78
CA LYS A 143 -15.83 15.47 -3.48
C LYS A 143 -16.34 16.82 -3.00
N TYR A 144 -17.35 17.40 -3.69
CA TYR A 144 -17.98 18.65 -3.27
C TYR A 144 -18.68 18.50 -1.92
N THR A 145 -19.43 17.42 -1.70
CA THR A 145 -20.13 17.20 -0.44
C THR A 145 -19.17 17.03 0.74
N LEU A 146 -18.06 16.33 0.53
CA LEU A 146 -17.03 16.17 1.57
C LEU A 146 -16.31 17.48 1.86
N LEU A 147 -15.97 18.26 0.84
CA LEU A 147 -15.35 19.56 0.99
C LEU A 147 -16.27 20.55 1.72
N ASP A 148 -17.55 20.63 1.36
CA ASP A 148 -18.51 21.49 2.03
C ASP A 148 -18.68 21.11 3.51
N ASN A 149 -18.77 19.82 3.83
CA ASN A 149 -18.88 19.37 5.22
C ASN A 149 -17.60 19.60 6.04
N LEU A 150 -16.43 19.56 5.42
CA LEU A 150 -15.16 19.88 6.07
C LEU A 150 -15.00 21.39 6.34
N LEU A 151 -15.62 22.25 5.50
CA LEU A 151 -15.51 23.70 5.59
C LEU A 151 -16.59 24.33 6.48
N VAL A 152 -17.75 23.68 6.66
CA VAL A 152 -18.91 24.25 7.36
C VAL A 152 -18.77 24.27 8.88
N ASP A 153 -17.94 23.43 9.48
CA ASP A 153 -17.89 23.29 10.95
C ASP A 153 -16.96 24.27 11.65
N GLY A 154 -16.28 25.16 10.93
CA GLY A 154 -15.39 26.21 11.52
C GLY A 154 -14.34 25.68 12.49
N LYS A 155 -14.19 24.39 12.60
CA LYS A 155 -13.13 23.71 13.32
C LYS A 155 -11.98 23.47 12.36
N GLU A 156 -10.80 23.90 12.77
CA GLU A 156 -9.56 23.48 12.11
C GLU A 156 -9.67 21.98 11.80
N PRO A 157 -9.45 21.55 10.56
CA PRO A 157 -9.51 20.13 10.23
C PRO A 157 -8.42 19.41 11.02
N GLY A 158 -8.77 18.87 12.15
CA GLY A 158 -7.88 18.07 13.00
C GLY A 158 -7.52 16.71 12.37
N SER A 159 -8.11 16.42 11.22
CA SER A 159 -7.80 15.24 10.41
C SER A 159 -7.82 15.64 8.95
N TRP A 160 -6.73 15.39 8.25
CA TRP A 160 -6.67 15.51 6.80
C TRP A 160 -7.42 14.31 6.19
N GLY A 161 -8.59 14.58 5.64
CA GLY A 161 -9.28 13.61 4.81
C GLY A 161 -8.69 13.64 3.39
N VAL A 162 -8.26 12.50 2.88
CA VAL A 162 -7.86 12.34 1.48
C VAL A 162 -8.96 11.57 0.76
N PHE A 163 -9.52 12.18 -0.27
CA PHE A 163 -10.46 11.54 -1.15
C PHE A 163 -9.74 11.16 -2.45
N ILE A 164 -9.70 9.88 -2.75
CA ILE A 164 -9.03 9.35 -3.92
C ILE A 164 -10.02 8.50 -4.69
N THR A 165 -10.18 8.81 -5.97
CA THR A 165 -11.02 8.03 -6.86
C THR A 165 -10.18 7.10 -7.73
N ARG A 166 -10.80 6.01 -8.17
CA ARG A 166 -10.17 5.10 -9.13
C ARG A 166 -9.79 5.82 -10.42
N SER A 167 -10.62 6.77 -10.87
CA SER A 167 -10.39 7.59 -12.06
C SER A 167 -9.15 8.47 -11.91
N GLU A 168 -8.99 9.12 -10.76
CA GLU A 168 -7.78 9.94 -10.48
C GLU A 168 -6.52 9.07 -10.45
N MET A 169 -6.57 7.91 -9.83
CA MET A 169 -5.42 6.99 -9.81
C MET A 169 -5.01 6.53 -11.21
N TYR A 170 -5.98 6.16 -12.06
CA TYR A 170 -5.68 5.81 -13.45
C TYR A 170 -5.09 6.97 -14.23
N THR A 171 -5.61 8.18 -14.03
CA THR A 171 -5.09 9.38 -14.68
C THR A 171 -3.66 9.68 -14.25
N GLN A 172 -3.36 9.59 -12.97
CA GLN A 172 -2.00 9.77 -12.46
C GLN A 172 -1.04 8.70 -12.99
N ALA A 173 -1.47 7.43 -12.99
CA ALA A 173 -0.66 6.34 -13.54
C ALA A 173 -0.39 6.53 -15.05
N ALA A 174 -1.40 6.95 -15.82
CA ALA A 174 -1.24 7.25 -17.24
C ALA A 174 -0.29 8.42 -17.49
N GLN A 175 -0.36 9.48 -16.67
CA GLN A 175 0.56 10.62 -16.75
C GLN A 175 2.00 10.21 -16.44
N MET A 176 2.22 9.42 -15.39
CA MET A 176 3.56 8.90 -15.05
C MET A 176 4.13 8.03 -16.18
N ASN A 177 3.33 7.11 -16.72
CA ASN A 177 3.74 6.28 -17.85
C ASN A 177 4.06 7.11 -19.09
N GLY A 178 3.28 8.17 -19.35
CA GLY A 178 3.53 9.11 -20.43
C GLY A 178 4.87 9.84 -20.27
N MET A 179 5.19 10.29 -19.07
CA MET A 179 6.48 10.95 -18.79
C MET A 179 7.68 9.99 -18.99
N ILE A 180 7.57 8.76 -18.49
CA ILE A 180 8.61 7.74 -18.65
C ILE A 180 8.81 7.45 -20.14
N SER A 181 7.73 7.22 -20.89
CA SER A 181 7.80 6.96 -22.34
C SER A 181 8.43 8.12 -23.10
N TYR A 182 8.14 9.35 -22.71
CA TYR A 182 8.78 10.54 -23.33
C TYR A 182 10.28 10.58 -23.06
N LEU A 183 10.70 10.27 -21.83
CA LEU A 183 12.12 10.20 -21.47
C LEU A 183 12.85 9.10 -22.26
N ASP A 184 12.23 7.93 -22.41
CA ASP A 184 12.80 6.80 -23.17
C ASP A 184 13.00 7.16 -24.64
N ILE A 185 12.00 7.80 -25.27
CA ILE A 185 12.10 8.26 -26.66
C ILE A 185 13.21 9.32 -26.78
N TYR A 186 13.29 10.27 -25.83
CA TYR A 186 14.30 11.32 -25.85
C TYR A 186 15.72 10.74 -25.72
N ILE A 187 15.94 9.83 -24.77
CA ILE A 187 17.23 9.17 -24.58
C ILE A 187 17.59 8.36 -25.82
N GLY A 188 16.64 7.60 -26.39
CA GLY A 188 16.84 6.85 -27.63
C GLY A 188 17.27 7.74 -28.79
N PHE A 189 16.63 8.90 -28.96
CA PHE A 189 17.01 9.88 -29.99
C PHE A 189 18.43 10.44 -29.81
N VAL A 190 18.74 10.82 -28.56
CA VAL A 190 20.11 11.31 -28.24
C VAL A 190 21.19 10.26 -28.56
N LEU A 191 20.92 9.00 -28.20
CA LEU A 191 21.86 7.90 -28.51
C LEU A 191 22.03 7.70 -30.01
N VAL A 192 20.96 7.74 -30.79
CA VAL A 192 21.05 7.63 -32.27
C VAL A 192 21.89 8.75 -32.85
N VAL A 193 21.68 10.00 -32.42
CA VAL A 193 22.47 11.15 -32.87
C VAL A 193 23.93 11.00 -32.47
N ALA A 194 24.21 10.58 -31.25
CA ALA A 194 25.59 10.35 -30.78
C ALA A 194 26.30 9.25 -31.60
N CYS A 195 25.63 8.13 -31.86
CA CYS A 195 26.15 7.04 -32.69
C CYS A 195 26.45 7.54 -34.13
N ALA A 196 25.55 8.29 -34.72
CA ALA A 196 25.75 8.85 -36.08
C ALA A 196 26.93 9.79 -36.11
N ALA A 197 27.14 10.64 -35.10
CA ALA A 197 28.28 11.54 -35.00
C ALA A 197 29.62 10.77 -34.89
N VAL A 198 29.66 9.73 -34.04
CA VAL A 198 30.84 8.87 -33.88
C VAL A 198 31.21 8.17 -35.20
N LEU A 199 30.23 7.59 -35.89
CA LEU A 199 30.44 6.93 -37.17
C LEU A 199 30.93 7.90 -38.23
N SER A 200 30.39 9.12 -38.26
CA SER A 200 30.85 10.17 -39.19
C SER A 200 32.29 10.56 -38.93
N ILE A 201 32.72 10.70 -37.68
CA ILE A 201 34.11 11.02 -37.32
C ILE A 201 35.05 9.87 -37.73
N GLN A 202 34.63 8.61 -37.50
CA GLN A 202 35.44 7.45 -37.89
C GLN A 202 35.62 7.34 -39.40
N GLN A 203 34.60 7.70 -40.20
CA GLN A 203 34.70 7.73 -41.66
C GLN A 203 35.62 8.83 -42.18
N LEU A 204 35.72 9.98 -41.51
CA LEU A 204 36.59 11.08 -41.86
C LEU A 204 38.06 10.84 -41.46
N SER A 205 38.28 9.93 -40.49
CA SER A 205 39.61 9.60 -39.97
C SER A 205 40.34 8.48 -40.75
N ASN A 206 39.64 7.81 -41.67
CA ASN A 206 40.20 6.82 -42.59
C ASN A 206 40.44 7.43 -43.97
#